data_a35286c0fd8332342315ac6121934941
#
_entry.id   a35286c0fd8332342315ac6121934941
#
_cell.length_a   1.000
_cell.length_b   1.000
_cell.length_c   1.000
_cell.angle_alpha   90.00
_cell.angle_beta   90.00
_cell.angle_gamma   90.00
#
_symmetry.space_group_name_H-M   'P 1'
#
loop_
_entity.id
_entity.type
_entity.pdbx_description
1 polymer ?
#
loop_
_entity_poly.entity_id
_entity_poly.type
_entity_poly.pdbx_seq_one_letter_code
_entity_poly.pdbx_strand_id
1 'polypeptide(L)'
;MTTSTETPQTTQDLFEQYVAPTYGRFRVAPVRGQGCWLWDEAGKKYLDFGGGIAVCSLGHAHPRLTGAIQAQAASLIHCSNLYQMPAQGELAKLLVDEVIQIPGKVFFCNSGAEANEGLYKLARRYGTLTPKANGEARIEVITFQNSFHGRTLAGIAATGQEKVKSGFGPLMEGFQHVPYNDVEALKAAVNENTVAIMLEPVQGEGGINVASPEFLRAIGDLCQKHDLLFLLDEIQCGIGRTGHLRAWETALGEAPEAADIIPDAVSWAKGMGGGFPFGAIWLRHASRPGIGKPICDLLGPGSHGTTYGGAPLTCAAVKAVMEEILEKDLAGHSAAMGDYIKKKLRDADLPFVKDVRGLGLMVGIVIDQDAVKALSACEESGLAPSIFLVEALNKAKLLTVPAGADVVRLLPALNVSEAEIDTAVFMLKTTFEKLAAAN
;
A
#
# COMPACT_ATOMS: atom_id res chain seq x y z
N MET A 1 -42.53 18.43 31.62
CA MET A 1 -41.45 17.74 30.95
C MET A 1 -41.63 17.97 29.44
N THR A 2 -40.97 18.97 28.91
CA THR A 2 -40.96 19.26 27.47
C THR A 2 -40.02 18.25 26.80
N THR A 3 -40.57 17.26 26.12
CA THR A 3 -39.83 16.38 25.24
C THR A 3 -39.36 17.23 24.07
N SER A 4 -38.09 17.70 24.12
CA SER A 4 -37.43 18.24 22.94
C SER A 4 -37.33 17.10 21.95
N THR A 5 -38.10 17.14 20.90
CA THR A 5 -37.89 16.29 19.69
C THR A 5 -36.67 16.83 18.98
N GLU A 6 -35.47 16.47 19.45
CA GLU A 6 -34.26 16.71 18.68
C GLU A 6 -34.37 15.91 17.39
N THR A 7 -34.26 16.57 16.25
CA THR A 7 -34.18 15.90 14.95
C THR A 7 -32.97 14.98 15.00
N PRO A 8 -33.09 13.70 14.61
CA PRO A 8 -31.95 12.79 14.63
C PRO A 8 -30.82 13.38 13.79
N GLN A 9 -29.61 13.48 14.37
CA GLN A 9 -28.42 13.92 13.65
C GLN A 9 -28.11 12.95 12.51
N THR A 10 -27.83 13.47 11.33
CA THR A 10 -27.36 12.66 10.20
C THR A 10 -25.91 12.23 10.40
N THR A 11 -25.45 11.20 9.67
CA THR A 11 -24.03 10.83 9.65
C THR A 11 -23.15 12.02 9.26
N GLN A 12 -23.62 12.87 8.34
CA GLN A 12 -22.89 14.08 7.93
C GLN A 12 -22.75 15.06 9.09
N ASP A 13 -23.82 15.33 9.84
CA ASP A 13 -23.78 16.25 11.01
C ASP A 13 -22.79 15.76 12.07
N LEU A 14 -22.78 14.44 12.33
CA LEU A 14 -21.85 13.82 13.28
C LEU A 14 -20.39 14.00 12.83
N PHE A 15 -20.12 13.84 11.53
CA PHE A 15 -18.76 14.02 10.98
C PHE A 15 -18.32 15.49 11.03
N GLU A 16 -19.19 16.43 10.67
CA GLU A 16 -18.89 17.86 10.71
C GLU A 16 -18.64 18.35 12.15
N GLN A 17 -19.37 17.82 13.12
CA GLN A 17 -19.28 18.25 14.51
C GLN A 17 -18.17 17.55 15.31
N TYR A 18 -17.92 16.26 15.08
CA TYR A 18 -17.09 15.45 15.99
C TYR A 18 -15.86 14.80 15.36
N VAL A 19 -15.76 14.73 14.04
CA VAL A 19 -14.63 14.06 13.38
C VAL A 19 -13.66 15.07 12.78
N ALA A 20 -12.39 15.02 13.18
CA ALA A 20 -11.37 15.92 12.67
C ALA A 20 -11.32 15.90 11.12
N PRO A 21 -11.27 17.08 10.44
CA PRO A 21 -11.41 17.18 8.99
C PRO A 21 -10.10 16.87 8.24
N THR A 22 -9.43 15.77 8.60
CA THR A 22 -8.14 15.36 8.02
C THR A 22 -8.25 14.72 6.63
N TYR A 23 -9.47 14.40 6.20
CA TYR A 23 -9.75 13.76 4.90
C TYR A 23 -10.81 14.54 4.11
N GLY A 24 -10.59 14.71 2.80
CA GLY A 24 -11.65 15.03 1.84
C GLY A 24 -12.52 13.80 1.61
N ARG A 25 -13.71 13.74 2.20
CA ARG A 25 -14.58 12.56 2.17
C ARG A 25 -15.61 12.65 1.07
N PHE A 26 -15.77 11.56 0.32
CA PHE A 26 -16.92 11.38 -0.57
C PHE A 26 -18.21 11.16 0.24
N ARG A 27 -19.34 11.63 -0.27
CA ARG A 27 -20.65 11.53 0.40
C ARG A 27 -21.26 10.13 0.22
N VAL A 28 -20.58 9.12 0.75
CA VAL A 28 -21.05 7.73 0.83
C VAL A 28 -20.89 7.28 2.28
N ALA A 29 -21.94 6.78 2.91
CA ALA A 29 -21.94 6.31 4.30
C ALA A 29 -22.17 4.78 4.35
N PRO A 30 -21.12 3.95 4.10
CA PRO A 30 -21.25 2.50 4.07
C PRO A 30 -21.55 1.95 5.47
N VAL A 31 -22.53 1.04 5.56
CA VAL A 31 -22.92 0.36 6.81
C VAL A 31 -22.81 -1.16 6.72
N ARG A 32 -22.73 -1.72 5.51
CA ARG A 32 -22.60 -3.16 5.29
C ARG A 32 -21.75 -3.44 4.07
N GLY A 33 -20.98 -4.54 4.12
CA GLY A 33 -20.22 -5.04 2.98
C GLY A 33 -20.31 -6.55 2.83
N GLN A 34 -20.16 -7.05 1.59
CA GLN A 34 -20.05 -8.46 1.26
C GLN A 34 -19.33 -8.64 -0.07
N GLY A 35 -18.22 -9.38 -0.09
CA GLY A 35 -17.38 -9.50 -1.29
C GLY A 35 -16.94 -8.13 -1.80
N CYS A 36 -17.09 -7.86 -3.09
CA CYS A 36 -16.79 -6.57 -3.70
C CYS A 36 -17.92 -5.53 -3.57
N TRP A 37 -18.92 -5.74 -2.73
CA TRP A 37 -20.09 -4.88 -2.65
C TRP A 37 -20.25 -4.23 -1.29
N LEU A 38 -20.63 -2.94 -1.30
CA LEU A 38 -20.98 -2.16 -0.12
C LEU A 38 -22.42 -1.65 -0.20
N TRP A 39 -23.05 -1.43 0.94
CA TRP A 39 -24.36 -0.76 1.05
C TRP A 39 -24.26 0.41 2.01
N ASP A 40 -24.80 1.56 1.61
CA ASP A 40 -24.89 2.72 2.46
C ASP A 40 -26.12 2.66 3.41
N GLU A 41 -26.23 3.65 4.30
CA GLU A 41 -27.33 3.78 5.25
C GLU A 41 -28.71 3.94 4.59
N ALA A 42 -28.76 4.39 3.32
CA ALA A 42 -29.98 4.48 2.50
C ALA A 42 -30.27 3.18 1.74
N GLY A 43 -29.47 2.12 1.93
CA GLY A 43 -29.61 0.83 1.24
C GLY A 43 -29.13 0.82 -0.22
N LYS A 44 -28.47 1.89 -0.68
CA LYS A 44 -27.88 1.91 -2.02
C LYS A 44 -26.67 0.99 -2.08
N LYS A 45 -26.59 0.21 -3.15
CA LYS A 45 -25.52 -0.78 -3.38
C LYS A 45 -24.43 -0.17 -4.26
N TYR A 46 -23.16 -0.35 -3.87
CA TYR A 46 -21.97 0.11 -4.58
C TYR A 46 -21.04 -1.05 -4.88
N LEU A 47 -20.44 -1.06 -6.07
CA LEU A 47 -19.34 -1.96 -6.41
C LEU A 47 -18.02 -1.29 -5.96
N ASP A 48 -17.28 -1.95 -5.07
CA ASP A 48 -16.08 -1.41 -4.45
C ASP A 48 -14.82 -1.89 -5.18
N PHE A 49 -14.28 -1.02 -6.04
CA PHE A 49 -13.01 -1.17 -6.71
C PHE A 49 -11.92 -0.26 -6.11
N GLY A 50 -12.17 0.30 -4.93
CA GLY A 50 -11.18 0.98 -4.09
C GLY A 50 -10.61 0.08 -3.00
N GLY A 51 -11.41 -0.90 -2.52
CA GLY A 51 -11.00 -1.90 -1.55
C GLY A 51 -10.40 -1.33 -0.26
N GLY A 52 -10.84 -0.13 0.20
CA GLY A 52 -10.22 0.55 1.33
C GLY A 52 -8.77 0.99 1.06
N ILE A 53 -8.43 1.30 -0.20
CA ILE A 53 -7.07 1.56 -0.72
C ILE A 53 -6.21 0.29 -0.63
N ALA A 54 -6.62 -0.76 -1.35
CA ALA A 54 -6.00 -2.09 -1.40
C ALA A 54 -5.92 -2.81 -0.03
N VAL A 55 -6.84 -2.53 0.89
CA VAL A 55 -6.86 -3.13 2.23
C VAL A 55 -7.74 -4.38 2.29
N CYS A 56 -8.94 -4.34 1.71
CA CYS A 56 -9.90 -5.45 1.75
C CYS A 56 -9.55 -6.50 0.68
N SER A 57 -8.42 -7.19 0.85
CA SER A 57 -7.88 -8.15 -0.13
C SER A 57 -8.81 -9.33 -0.41
N LEU A 58 -9.59 -9.78 0.57
CA LEU A 58 -10.59 -10.85 0.43
C LEU A 58 -12.01 -10.33 0.18
N GLY A 59 -12.17 -9.01 0.00
CA GLY A 59 -13.48 -8.36 0.01
C GLY A 59 -14.04 -8.18 1.41
N HIS A 60 -15.26 -7.64 1.47
CA HIS A 60 -15.93 -7.32 2.74
C HIS A 60 -16.57 -8.56 3.37
N ALA A 61 -16.53 -8.63 4.70
CA ALA A 61 -17.15 -9.66 5.54
C ALA A 61 -16.81 -11.10 5.09
N HIS A 62 -15.55 -11.36 4.70
CA HIS A 62 -15.12 -12.68 4.26
C HIS A 62 -15.30 -13.72 5.38
N PRO A 63 -15.97 -14.87 5.13
CA PRO A 63 -16.34 -15.82 6.19
C PRO A 63 -15.16 -16.35 6.99
N ARG A 64 -14.04 -16.73 6.33
CA ARG A 64 -12.84 -17.23 7.01
C ARG A 64 -12.25 -16.18 7.94
N LEU A 65 -12.09 -14.93 7.48
CA LEU A 65 -11.57 -13.84 8.29
C LEU A 65 -12.49 -13.52 9.47
N THR A 66 -13.80 -13.38 9.21
CA THR A 66 -14.80 -13.09 10.24
C THR A 66 -14.84 -14.18 11.31
N GLY A 67 -14.82 -15.45 10.90
CA GLY A 67 -14.81 -16.60 11.81
C GLY A 67 -13.55 -16.66 12.67
N ALA A 68 -12.38 -16.39 12.09
CA ALA A 68 -11.11 -16.35 12.83
C ALA A 68 -11.09 -15.23 13.89
N ILE A 69 -11.58 -14.03 13.53
CA ILE A 69 -11.71 -12.90 14.47
C ILE A 69 -12.66 -13.26 15.62
N GLN A 70 -13.84 -13.81 15.32
CA GLN A 70 -14.84 -14.18 16.33
C GLN A 70 -14.29 -15.24 17.30
N ALA A 71 -13.66 -16.29 16.79
CA ALA A 71 -13.09 -17.36 17.60
C ALA A 71 -11.95 -16.85 18.50
N GLN A 72 -11.03 -16.06 17.96
CA GLN A 72 -9.89 -15.55 18.72
C GLN A 72 -10.31 -14.47 19.74
N ALA A 73 -11.30 -13.63 19.39
CA ALA A 73 -11.82 -12.62 20.32
C ALA A 73 -12.47 -13.25 21.57
N ALA A 74 -13.05 -14.43 21.44
CA ALA A 74 -13.61 -15.20 22.56
C ALA A 74 -12.55 -15.89 23.43
N SER A 75 -11.27 -15.93 23.00
CA SER A 75 -10.18 -16.61 23.72
C SER A 75 -9.21 -15.62 24.36
N LEU A 76 -8.44 -14.90 23.53
CA LEU A 76 -7.41 -13.96 24.01
C LEU A 76 -7.21 -12.86 22.96
N ILE A 77 -7.51 -11.62 23.32
CA ILE A 77 -7.35 -10.47 22.44
C ILE A 77 -5.91 -9.96 22.46
N HIS A 78 -5.35 -9.74 23.67
CA HIS A 78 -4.04 -9.15 23.86
C HIS A 78 -3.42 -9.60 25.19
N CYS A 79 -2.06 -9.70 25.25
CA CYS A 79 -1.36 -9.98 26.50
C CYS A 79 0.05 -9.34 26.59
N SER A 80 0.49 -8.50 25.66
CA SER A 80 1.81 -7.88 25.60
C SER A 80 2.92 -8.74 24.95
N ASN A 81 3.81 -8.05 24.21
CA ASN A 81 5.02 -8.63 23.60
C ASN A 81 6.13 -9.00 24.63
N LEU A 82 5.86 -8.84 25.92
CA LEU A 82 6.72 -9.37 26.98
C LEU A 82 6.59 -10.90 27.12
N TYR A 83 5.56 -11.49 26.52
CA TYR A 83 5.29 -12.93 26.56
C TYR A 83 5.42 -13.56 25.18
N GLN A 84 5.75 -14.83 25.14
CA GLN A 84 5.79 -15.61 23.90
C GLN A 84 4.38 -16.08 23.53
N MET A 85 3.80 -15.44 22.52
CA MET A 85 2.47 -15.78 22.00
C MET A 85 2.61 -16.80 20.86
N PRO A 86 2.05 -18.03 20.98
CA PRO A 86 2.17 -19.05 19.92
C PRO A 86 1.70 -18.54 18.54
N ALA A 87 0.56 -17.88 18.49
CA ALA A 87 0.01 -17.33 17.24
C ALA A 87 0.96 -16.36 16.52
N GLN A 88 1.75 -15.58 17.27
CA GLN A 88 2.75 -14.68 16.70
C GLN A 88 3.92 -15.45 16.05
N GLY A 89 4.42 -16.50 16.73
CA GLY A 89 5.47 -17.35 16.18
C GLY A 89 5.01 -18.14 14.94
N GLU A 90 3.79 -18.67 14.97
CA GLU A 90 3.18 -19.37 13.83
C GLU A 90 2.99 -18.46 12.63
N LEU A 91 2.50 -17.23 12.83
CA LEU A 91 2.36 -16.25 11.76
C LEU A 91 3.73 -15.85 11.20
N ALA A 92 4.73 -15.60 12.06
CA ALA A 92 6.09 -15.28 11.60
C ALA A 92 6.66 -16.41 10.73
N LYS A 93 6.48 -17.68 11.16
CA LYS A 93 6.88 -18.85 10.39
C LYS A 93 6.20 -18.90 9.02
N LEU A 94 4.87 -18.72 8.96
CA LEU A 94 4.12 -18.70 7.69
C LEU A 94 4.65 -17.60 6.76
N LEU A 95 4.92 -16.41 7.27
CA LEU A 95 5.41 -15.29 6.45
C LEU A 95 6.83 -15.54 5.94
N VAL A 96 7.69 -16.18 6.71
CA VAL A 96 9.06 -16.50 6.28
C VAL A 96 9.07 -17.67 5.30
N ASP A 97 8.37 -18.76 5.62
CA ASP A 97 8.48 -20.02 4.86
C ASP A 97 7.64 -19.99 3.57
N GLU A 98 6.45 -19.39 3.59
CA GLU A 98 5.50 -19.48 2.47
C GLU A 98 5.41 -18.18 1.65
N VAL A 99 5.62 -17.01 2.28
CA VAL A 99 5.48 -15.73 1.59
C VAL A 99 6.81 -15.24 1.04
N ILE A 100 7.78 -15.00 1.93
CA ILE A 100 9.07 -14.44 1.52
C ILE A 100 10.02 -15.50 0.98
N GLN A 101 9.97 -16.72 1.53
CA GLN A 101 10.80 -17.89 1.17
C GLN A 101 12.32 -17.62 1.24
N ILE A 102 12.71 -16.64 2.03
CA ILE A 102 14.09 -16.24 2.27
C ILE A 102 14.30 -16.18 3.77
N PRO A 103 15.38 -16.76 4.33
CA PRO A 103 15.64 -16.76 5.77
C PRO A 103 15.65 -15.35 6.36
N GLY A 104 14.93 -15.17 7.46
CA GLY A 104 14.81 -13.88 8.14
C GLY A 104 13.94 -13.94 9.38
N LYS A 105 13.64 -12.78 9.94
CA LYS A 105 12.74 -12.62 11.10
C LYS A 105 11.71 -11.53 10.82
N VAL A 106 10.56 -11.63 11.49
CA VAL A 106 9.46 -10.68 11.35
C VAL A 106 9.27 -9.90 12.65
N PHE A 107 9.14 -8.59 12.53
CA PHE A 107 8.62 -7.71 13.58
C PHE A 107 7.21 -7.30 13.20
N PHE A 108 6.29 -7.33 14.16
CA PHE A 108 4.88 -6.99 13.97
C PHE A 108 4.55 -5.62 14.55
N CYS A 109 3.72 -4.85 13.84
CA CYS A 109 3.18 -3.57 14.26
C CYS A 109 1.70 -3.43 13.82
N ASN A 110 1.14 -2.21 13.77
CA ASN A 110 -0.30 -2.03 13.59
C ASN A 110 -0.68 -1.30 12.28
N SER A 111 0.30 -0.76 11.60
CA SER A 111 0.09 0.04 10.38
C SER A 111 1.31 0.05 9.49
N GLY A 112 1.12 0.46 8.22
CA GLY A 112 2.24 0.68 7.30
C GLY A 112 3.17 1.80 7.74
N ALA A 113 2.64 2.83 8.38
CA ALA A 113 3.48 3.91 8.92
C ALA A 113 4.46 3.40 9.99
N GLU A 114 3.98 2.57 10.93
CA GLU A 114 4.84 1.94 11.93
C GLU A 114 5.85 0.96 11.30
N ALA A 115 5.43 0.21 10.26
CA ALA A 115 6.33 -0.69 9.55
C ALA A 115 7.49 0.08 8.89
N ASN A 116 7.19 1.19 8.20
CA ASN A 116 8.21 2.03 7.59
C ASN A 116 9.10 2.74 8.62
N GLU A 117 8.57 3.17 9.78
CA GLU A 117 9.39 3.64 10.90
C GLU A 117 10.41 2.57 11.34
N GLY A 118 10.02 1.29 11.32
CA GLY A 118 10.92 0.18 11.58
C GLY A 118 12.05 0.09 10.55
N LEU A 119 11.76 0.29 9.26
CA LEU A 119 12.77 0.32 8.20
C LEU A 119 13.73 1.52 8.34
N TYR A 120 13.22 2.72 8.66
CA TYR A 120 14.09 3.89 8.88
C TYR A 120 15.01 3.68 10.09
N LYS A 121 14.49 3.11 11.18
CA LYS A 121 15.29 2.78 12.36
C LYS A 121 16.33 1.69 12.07
N LEU A 122 16.00 0.70 11.25
CA LEU A 122 16.96 -0.28 10.77
C LEU A 122 18.11 0.39 10.01
N ALA A 123 17.79 1.26 9.05
CA ALA A 123 18.78 1.99 8.27
C ALA A 123 19.69 2.85 9.17
N ARG A 124 19.12 3.62 10.10
CA ARG A 124 19.89 4.42 11.06
C ARG A 124 20.79 3.56 11.95
N ARG A 125 20.27 2.42 12.43
CA ARG A 125 21.07 1.47 13.24
C ARG A 125 22.21 0.87 12.42
N TYR A 126 21.94 0.51 11.16
CA TYR A 126 22.97 0.00 10.25
C TYR A 126 24.05 1.05 10.00
N GLY A 127 23.69 2.29 9.70
CA GLY A 127 24.64 3.37 9.46
C GLY A 127 25.50 3.75 10.66
N THR A 128 24.98 3.55 11.89
CA THR A 128 25.77 3.70 13.12
C THR A 128 26.85 2.61 13.23
N LEU A 129 26.56 1.39 12.77
CA LEU A 129 27.47 0.26 12.80
C LEU A 129 28.46 0.24 11.62
N THR A 130 28.15 0.97 10.56
CA THR A 130 28.98 1.10 9.35
C THR A 130 29.25 2.59 9.08
N PRO A 131 29.97 3.29 9.98
CA PRO A 131 30.14 4.74 9.89
C PRO A 131 31.00 5.17 8.68
N LYS A 132 30.96 6.47 8.38
CA LYS A 132 31.87 7.12 7.44
C LYS A 132 33.33 7.02 7.92
N ALA A 133 34.29 7.33 7.05
CA ALA A 133 35.71 7.29 7.39
C ALA A 133 36.09 8.23 8.56
N ASN A 134 35.32 9.31 8.78
CA ASN A 134 35.50 10.25 9.90
C ASN A 134 34.85 9.76 11.22
N GLY A 135 34.24 8.56 11.23
CA GLY A 135 33.58 7.98 12.40
C GLY A 135 32.12 8.41 12.60
N GLU A 136 31.58 9.32 11.78
CA GLU A 136 30.18 9.72 11.86
C GLU A 136 29.25 8.67 11.23
N ALA A 137 28.06 8.49 11.81
CA ALA A 137 27.05 7.58 11.27
C ALA A 137 26.60 8.00 9.87
N ARG A 138 26.38 7.01 8.99
CA ARG A 138 25.64 7.22 7.75
C ARG A 138 24.15 7.31 8.06
N ILE A 139 23.46 8.31 7.56
CA ILE A 139 22.07 8.55 7.93
C ILE A 139 21.11 8.71 6.76
N GLU A 140 21.63 8.82 5.54
CA GLU A 140 20.84 9.17 4.38
C GLU A 140 20.18 7.94 3.74
N VAL A 141 18.87 8.01 3.60
CA VAL A 141 18.03 7.04 2.86
C VAL A 141 17.58 7.71 1.56
N ILE A 142 17.94 7.13 0.44
CA ILE A 142 17.41 7.55 -0.86
C ILE A 142 16.02 6.98 -1.03
N THR A 143 15.04 7.84 -1.32
CA THR A 143 13.66 7.53 -1.69
C THR A 143 13.35 8.19 -3.04
N PHE A 144 12.11 8.10 -3.52
CA PHE A 144 11.81 8.53 -4.89
C PHE A 144 10.68 9.56 -4.95
N GLN A 145 10.74 10.43 -5.95
CA GLN A 145 9.67 11.36 -6.27
C GLN A 145 8.35 10.61 -6.46
N ASN A 146 7.25 11.22 -6.05
CA ASN A 146 5.90 10.67 -6.04
C ASN A 146 5.69 9.46 -5.10
N SER A 147 6.68 9.02 -4.33
CA SER A 147 6.51 7.96 -3.34
C SER A 147 5.56 8.37 -2.22
N PHE A 148 5.02 7.36 -1.52
CA PHE A 148 4.24 7.56 -0.29
C PHE A 148 4.65 6.52 0.76
N HIS A 149 5.30 6.99 1.84
CA HIS A 149 5.84 6.12 2.88
C HIS A 149 5.22 6.33 4.27
N GLY A 150 4.15 7.09 4.38
CA GLY A 150 3.40 7.28 5.62
C GLY A 150 3.16 8.73 6.02
N ARG A 151 2.52 8.92 7.19
CA ARG A 151 2.09 10.23 7.71
C ARG A 151 2.74 10.60 9.04
N THR A 152 3.68 9.81 9.57
CA THR A 152 4.55 10.17 10.68
C THR A 152 5.54 11.25 10.23
N LEU A 153 6.24 11.91 11.16
CA LEU A 153 7.24 12.94 10.79
C LEU A 153 8.37 12.36 9.93
N ALA A 154 8.87 11.15 10.23
CA ALA A 154 9.82 10.48 9.35
C ALA A 154 9.15 10.00 8.04
N GLY A 155 7.93 9.48 8.11
CA GLY A 155 7.16 9.06 6.93
C GLY A 155 6.92 10.19 5.93
N ILE A 156 6.57 11.41 6.38
CA ILE A 156 6.43 12.56 5.47
C ILE A 156 7.78 13.05 4.94
N ALA A 157 8.86 12.96 5.74
CA ALA A 157 10.21 13.30 5.27
C ALA A 157 10.67 12.32 4.17
N ALA A 158 10.38 11.02 4.31
CA ALA A 158 10.68 9.97 3.32
C ALA A 158 9.79 10.05 2.06
N THR A 159 8.58 10.59 2.16
CA THR A 159 7.60 10.68 1.07
C THR A 159 7.99 11.73 0.04
N GLY A 160 8.03 11.35 -1.23
CA GLY A 160 8.42 12.22 -2.37
C GLY A 160 7.28 13.11 -2.89
N GLN A 161 6.39 13.60 -2.03
CA GLN A 161 5.23 14.44 -2.40
C GLN A 161 5.18 15.68 -1.49
N GLU A 162 5.40 16.87 -2.06
CA GLU A 162 5.47 18.12 -1.29
C GLU A 162 4.16 18.47 -0.55
N LYS A 163 3.01 18.10 -1.12
CA LYS A 163 1.69 18.39 -0.50
C LYS A 163 1.52 17.81 0.91
N VAL A 164 2.21 16.71 1.23
CA VAL A 164 2.10 16.07 2.57
C VAL A 164 3.11 16.60 3.57
N LYS A 165 4.11 17.37 3.11
CA LYS A 165 5.17 17.99 3.93
C LYS A 165 4.79 19.41 4.37
N SER A 166 3.92 20.08 3.61
CA SER A 166 3.55 21.47 3.83
C SER A 166 2.99 21.70 5.24
N GLY A 167 3.59 22.64 5.97
CA GLY A 167 3.18 23.01 7.33
C GLY A 167 3.79 22.14 8.45
N PHE A 168 4.62 21.13 8.15
CA PHE A 168 5.21 20.23 9.14
C PHE A 168 6.74 20.34 9.26
N GLY A 169 7.33 21.45 8.82
CA GLY A 169 8.76 21.71 8.99
C GLY A 169 9.16 22.09 10.44
N PRO A 170 10.44 21.89 10.84
CA PRO A 170 11.49 21.29 10.03
C PRO A 170 11.29 19.77 9.82
N LEU A 171 11.59 19.29 8.61
CA LEU A 171 11.51 17.86 8.31
C LEU A 171 12.67 17.10 8.96
N MET A 172 12.44 15.79 9.23
CA MET A 172 13.53 14.93 9.68
C MET A 172 14.62 14.85 8.59
N GLU A 173 15.86 15.05 8.99
CA GLU A 173 17.03 14.95 8.11
C GLU A 173 17.35 13.50 7.74
N GLY A 174 18.05 13.34 6.61
CA GLY A 174 18.56 12.05 6.13
C GLY A 174 17.62 11.37 5.13
N PHE A 175 16.84 12.14 4.37
CA PHE A 175 16.08 11.61 3.22
C PHE A 175 16.43 12.44 1.97
N GLN A 176 16.77 11.74 0.89
CA GLN A 176 17.01 12.31 -0.43
C GLN A 176 16.02 11.73 -1.44
N HIS A 177 15.42 12.58 -2.28
CA HIS A 177 14.42 12.17 -3.26
C HIS A 177 15.00 12.24 -4.68
N VAL A 178 14.94 11.12 -5.40
CA VAL A 178 15.45 10.95 -6.76
C VAL A 178 14.27 10.67 -7.72
N PRO A 179 14.33 11.08 -8.99
CA PRO A 179 13.34 10.68 -9.98
C PRO A 179 13.20 9.15 -10.05
N TYR A 180 11.95 8.66 -10.11
CA TYR A 180 11.66 7.23 -10.18
C TYR A 180 11.98 6.69 -11.58
N ASN A 181 12.60 5.52 -11.69
CA ASN A 181 13.10 4.92 -12.93
C ASN A 181 14.23 5.69 -13.63
N ASP A 182 14.92 6.59 -12.94
CA ASP A 182 16.10 7.27 -13.45
C ASP A 182 17.39 6.70 -12.82
N VAL A 183 18.02 5.76 -13.54
CA VAL A 183 19.24 5.07 -13.08
C VAL A 183 20.42 6.03 -12.92
N GLU A 184 20.56 7.02 -13.81
CA GLU A 184 21.68 7.94 -13.75
C GLU A 184 21.56 8.96 -12.61
N ALA A 185 20.35 9.47 -12.38
CA ALA A 185 20.06 10.29 -11.22
C ALA A 185 20.29 9.53 -9.90
N LEU A 186 19.90 8.25 -9.86
CA LEU A 186 20.12 7.39 -8.70
C LEU A 186 21.61 7.17 -8.44
N LYS A 187 22.42 6.86 -9.47
CA LYS A 187 23.89 6.70 -9.32
C LYS A 187 24.56 7.97 -8.81
N ALA A 188 24.13 9.13 -9.32
CA ALA A 188 24.67 10.43 -8.92
C ALA A 188 24.31 10.82 -7.47
N ALA A 189 23.20 10.30 -6.95
CA ALA A 189 22.72 10.59 -5.59
C ALA A 189 23.48 9.83 -4.50
N VAL A 190 24.02 8.64 -4.80
CA VAL A 190 24.75 7.82 -3.82
C VAL A 190 26.04 8.54 -3.39
N ASN A 191 26.19 8.72 -2.09
CA ASN A 191 27.33 9.42 -1.48
C ASN A 191 27.79 8.73 -0.18
N GLU A 192 28.80 9.25 0.48
CA GLU A 192 29.37 8.66 1.71
C GLU A 192 28.40 8.61 2.90
N ASN A 193 27.35 9.44 2.90
CA ASN A 193 26.34 9.48 3.94
C ASN A 193 25.17 8.51 3.65
N THR A 194 25.07 8.01 2.42
CA THR A 194 23.99 7.10 2.02
C THR A 194 24.11 5.77 2.76
N VAL A 195 23.02 5.29 3.35
CA VAL A 195 22.95 4.02 4.12
C VAL A 195 21.96 3.05 3.56
N ALA A 196 20.94 3.53 2.85
CA ALA A 196 19.90 2.66 2.27
C ALA A 196 19.27 3.31 1.03
N ILE A 197 18.71 2.47 0.19
CA ILE A 197 17.78 2.85 -0.88
C ILE A 197 16.45 2.18 -0.58
N MET A 198 15.36 2.95 -0.54
CA MET A 198 14.02 2.47 -0.24
C MET A 198 13.04 2.87 -1.33
N LEU A 199 12.24 1.91 -1.83
CA LEU A 199 11.23 2.17 -2.85
C LEU A 199 9.98 1.30 -2.68
N GLU A 200 8.88 1.76 -3.30
CA GLU A 200 7.72 0.93 -3.63
C GLU A 200 7.98 0.25 -4.98
N PRO A 201 7.90 -1.09 -5.13
CA PRO A 201 7.98 -1.75 -6.46
C PRO A 201 6.92 -1.25 -7.46
N VAL A 202 5.75 -0.84 -6.94
CA VAL A 202 4.74 -0.07 -7.67
C VAL A 202 4.28 1.07 -6.79
N GLN A 203 4.53 2.31 -7.21
CA GLN A 203 4.07 3.49 -6.48
C GLN A 203 2.55 3.59 -6.51
N GLY A 204 1.91 3.39 -5.36
CA GLY A 204 0.45 3.39 -5.27
C GLY A 204 -0.17 4.77 -5.37
N GLU A 205 0.23 5.66 -4.49
CA GLU A 205 -0.31 7.04 -4.40
C GLU A 205 0.26 7.96 -5.50
N GLY A 206 1.42 7.61 -6.05
CA GLY A 206 2.10 8.37 -7.08
C GLY A 206 1.57 8.19 -8.50
N GLY A 207 0.53 7.37 -8.71
CA GLY A 207 -0.08 7.19 -10.03
C GLY A 207 0.12 5.82 -10.67
N ILE A 208 0.34 4.77 -9.90
CA ILE A 208 0.57 3.39 -10.37
C ILE A 208 1.80 3.32 -11.31
N ASN A 209 2.91 3.86 -10.84
CA ASN A 209 4.19 3.78 -11.55
C ASN A 209 4.91 2.48 -11.16
N VAL A 210 5.23 1.65 -12.14
CA VAL A 210 5.94 0.39 -11.95
C VAL A 210 7.44 0.61 -12.06
N ALA A 211 8.23 0.05 -11.14
CA ALA A 211 9.68 0.03 -11.26
C ALA A 211 10.10 -0.83 -12.46
N SER A 212 10.97 -0.30 -13.31
CA SER A 212 11.51 -1.12 -14.41
C SER A 212 12.47 -2.18 -13.88
N PRO A 213 12.57 -3.33 -14.54
CA PRO A 213 13.55 -4.36 -14.19
C PRO A 213 14.99 -3.83 -14.13
N GLU A 214 15.35 -2.94 -15.07
CA GLU A 214 16.65 -2.29 -15.11
C GLU A 214 16.90 -1.42 -13.86
N PHE A 215 15.87 -0.68 -13.43
CA PHE A 215 15.98 0.18 -12.27
C PHE A 215 16.15 -0.62 -10.98
N LEU A 216 15.38 -1.70 -10.80
CA LEU A 216 15.52 -2.60 -9.65
C LEU A 216 16.89 -3.27 -9.61
N ARG A 217 17.43 -3.70 -10.77
CA ARG A 217 18.80 -4.24 -10.87
C ARG A 217 19.83 -3.20 -10.47
N ALA A 218 19.72 -1.98 -11.01
CA ALA A 218 20.65 -0.90 -10.66
C ALA A 218 20.65 -0.59 -9.15
N ILE A 219 19.49 -0.64 -8.49
CA ILE A 219 19.40 -0.50 -7.03
C ILE A 219 20.14 -1.64 -6.32
N GLY A 220 19.90 -2.89 -6.72
CA GLY A 220 20.58 -4.06 -6.15
C GLY A 220 22.11 -3.96 -6.27
N ASP A 221 22.60 -3.62 -7.46
CA ASP A 221 24.04 -3.45 -7.74
C ASP A 221 24.66 -2.33 -6.90
N LEU A 222 23.97 -1.17 -6.79
CA LEU A 222 24.42 -0.06 -5.97
C LEU A 222 24.46 -0.42 -4.49
N CYS A 223 23.43 -1.11 -3.99
CA CYS A 223 23.39 -1.56 -2.60
C CYS A 223 24.53 -2.54 -2.29
N GLN A 224 24.81 -3.47 -3.19
CA GLN A 224 25.94 -4.39 -3.05
C GLN A 224 27.28 -3.67 -3.11
N LYS A 225 27.47 -2.81 -4.10
CA LYS A 225 28.75 -2.09 -4.35
C LYS A 225 29.13 -1.12 -3.23
N HIS A 226 28.16 -0.42 -2.65
CA HIS A 226 28.36 0.64 -1.65
C HIS A 226 28.00 0.24 -0.22
N ASP A 227 27.72 -1.05 0.02
CA ASP A 227 27.28 -1.60 1.31
C ASP A 227 26.10 -0.80 1.89
N LEU A 228 25.02 -0.68 1.08
CA LEU A 228 23.76 -0.05 1.45
C LEU A 228 22.70 -1.12 1.74
N LEU A 229 21.71 -0.77 2.54
CA LEU A 229 20.51 -1.61 2.69
C LEU A 229 19.56 -1.39 1.52
N PHE A 230 19.07 -2.48 0.94
CA PHE A 230 17.98 -2.49 -0.03
C PHE A 230 16.65 -2.70 0.69
N LEU A 231 15.81 -1.67 0.77
CA LEU A 231 14.56 -1.66 1.51
C LEU A 231 13.37 -1.56 0.57
N LEU A 232 12.34 -2.38 0.77
CA LEU A 232 11.12 -2.37 -0.02
C LEU A 232 9.90 -2.00 0.81
N ASP A 233 9.12 -1.04 0.31
CA ASP A 233 7.78 -0.74 0.78
C ASP A 233 6.77 -1.49 -0.08
N GLU A 234 6.33 -2.65 0.39
CA GLU A 234 5.28 -3.45 -0.25
C GLU A 234 3.91 -3.33 0.44
N ILE A 235 3.72 -2.26 1.21
CA ILE A 235 2.48 -2.02 1.95
C ILE A 235 1.25 -2.06 1.05
N GLN A 236 1.33 -1.49 -0.16
CA GLN A 236 0.19 -1.47 -1.08
C GLN A 236 0.28 -2.50 -2.20
N CYS A 237 1.46 -2.78 -2.71
CA CYS A 237 1.68 -3.60 -3.90
C CYS A 237 1.99 -5.08 -3.61
N GLY A 238 2.35 -5.44 -2.38
CA GLY A 238 2.70 -6.81 -2.00
C GLY A 238 1.50 -7.74 -1.81
N ILE A 239 1.80 -8.95 -1.33
CA ILE A 239 0.82 -9.94 -0.88
C ILE A 239 -0.22 -10.28 -1.95
N GLY A 240 0.25 -10.65 -3.13
CA GLY A 240 -0.59 -11.10 -4.24
C GLY A 240 -1.20 -9.99 -5.08
N ARG A 241 -1.19 -8.72 -4.62
CA ARG A 241 -1.84 -7.60 -5.31
C ARG A 241 -1.37 -7.41 -6.75
N THR A 242 -0.08 -7.59 -7.00
CA THR A 242 0.55 -7.40 -8.32
C THR A 242 0.67 -8.68 -9.15
N GLY A 243 0.19 -9.82 -8.63
CA GLY A 243 0.24 -11.11 -9.34
C GLY A 243 1.16 -12.15 -8.71
N HIS A 244 2.11 -11.73 -7.87
CA HIS A 244 2.94 -12.60 -7.03
C HIS A 244 2.85 -12.15 -5.57
N LEU A 245 3.22 -13.02 -4.62
CA LEU A 245 3.25 -12.67 -3.20
C LEU A 245 4.25 -11.55 -2.91
N ARG A 246 5.33 -11.50 -3.67
CA ARG A 246 6.43 -10.54 -3.60
C ARG A 246 6.37 -9.61 -4.82
N ALA A 247 6.01 -8.34 -4.61
CA ALA A 247 5.77 -7.40 -5.70
C ALA A 247 7.03 -7.07 -6.50
N TRP A 248 8.21 -7.09 -5.87
CA TRP A 248 9.46 -6.83 -6.59
C TRP A 248 9.76 -7.90 -7.63
N GLU A 249 9.36 -9.16 -7.41
CA GLU A 249 9.52 -10.23 -8.41
C GLU A 249 8.60 -10.01 -9.60
N THR A 250 7.36 -9.57 -9.37
CA THR A 250 6.47 -9.20 -10.47
C THR A 250 7.06 -8.06 -11.30
N ALA A 251 7.64 -7.05 -10.63
CA ALA A 251 8.24 -5.90 -11.31
C ALA A 251 9.55 -6.27 -12.04
N LEU A 252 10.33 -7.23 -11.53
CA LEU A 252 11.51 -7.76 -12.20
C LEU A 252 11.17 -8.62 -13.43
N GLY A 253 10.00 -9.25 -13.44
CA GLY A 253 9.58 -10.17 -14.48
C GLY A 253 10.37 -11.49 -14.49
N GLU A 254 10.31 -12.24 -15.60
CA GLU A 254 10.93 -13.56 -15.75
C GLU A 254 12.43 -13.50 -16.11
N ALA A 255 13.11 -12.38 -15.84
CA ALA A 255 14.55 -12.27 -16.15
C ALA A 255 15.36 -13.23 -15.29
N PRO A 256 16.30 -14.03 -15.88
CA PRO A 256 17.11 -15.00 -15.14
C PRO A 256 17.88 -14.39 -13.95
N GLU A 257 18.30 -13.13 -14.08
CA GLU A 257 19.03 -12.39 -13.04
C GLU A 257 18.12 -11.87 -11.91
N ALA A 258 16.81 -12.06 -12.02
CA ALA A 258 15.87 -11.63 -10.98
C ALA A 258 16.09 -12.36 -9.64
N ALA A 259 16.58 -13.60 -9.67
CA ALA A 259 16.84 -14.41 -8.49
C ALA A 259 17.96 -13.86 -7.57
N ASP A 260 18.85 -13.03 -8.10
CA ASP A 260 19.99 -12.49 -7.34
C ASP A 260 19.65 -11.18 -6.61
N ILE A 261 18.50 -10.57 -6.92
CA ILE A 261 18.07 -9.30 -6.33
C ILE A 261 17.19 -9.58 -5.09
N ILE A 262 17.82 -9.58 -3.94
CA ILE A 262 17.16 -9.88 -2.66
C ILE A 262 17.21 -8.64 -1.76
N PRO A 263 16.04 -8.12 -1.31
CA PRO A 263 16.01 -7.01 -0.37
C PRO A 263 16.56 -7.40 1.01
N ASP A 264 17.04 -6.44 1.76
CA ASP A 264 17.47 -6.63 3.14
C ASP A 264 16.30 -6.53 4.13
N ALA A 265 15.25 -5.80 3.77
CA ALA A 265 14.00 -5.75 4.52
C ALA A 265 12.81 -5.35 3.63
N VAL A 266 11.62 -5.81 4.02
CA VAL A 266 10.35 -5.51 3.35
C VAL A 266 9.31 -5.11 4.38
N SER A 267 8.57 -4.03 4.14
CA SER A 267 7.43 -3.63 4.96
C SER A 267 6.10 -4.06 4.33
N TRP A 268 5.18 -4.54 5.16
CA TRP A 268 3.84 -4.97 4.79
C TRP A 268 2.77 -4.36 5.69
N ALA A 269 1.57 -4.14 5.15
CA ALA A 269 0.36 -3.76 5.88
C ALA A 269 -0.88 -4.01 4.99
N LYS A 270 -1.87 -3.14 5.06
CA LYS A 270 -3.06 -3.10 4.18
C LYS A 270 -3.66 -4.48 3.87
N GLY A 271 -3.46 -4.96 2.63
CA GLY A 271 -4.05 -6.20 2.13
C GLY A 271 -3.75 -7.45 2.96
N MET A 272 -2.61 -7.49 3.65
CA MET A 272 -2.26 -8.58 4.55
C MET A 272 -3.22 -8.68 5.74
N GLY A 273 -3.76 -7.55 6.21
CA GLY A 273 -4.75 -7.52 7.27
C GLY A 273 -6.19 -7.79 6.82
N GLY A 274 -6.48 -7.70 5.50
CA GLY A 274 -7.82 -7.95 4.95
C GLY A 274 -8.92 -7.03 5.47
N GLY A 275 -8.59 -5.87 6.03
CA GLY A 275 -9.48 -4.94 6.71
C GLY A 275 -9.16 -4.77 8.20
N PHE A 276 -8.39 -5.68 8.80
CA PHE A 276 -7.94 -5.59 10.18
C PHE A 276 -6.65 -4.76 10.29
N PRO A 277 -6.49 -3.88 11.32
CA PRO A 277 -5.26 -3.10 11.50
C PRO A 277 -4.04 -4.00 11.70
N PHE A 278 -3.06 -3.85 10.83
CA PHE A 278 -1.85 -4.67 10.82
C PHE A 278 -0.70 -3.97 10.10
N GLY A 279 0.51 -4.25 10.53
CA GLY A 279 1.75 -3.97 9.84
C GLY A 279 2.82 -4.95 10.27
N ALA A 280 3.80 -5.18 9.41
CA ALA A 280 4.98 -5.99 9.71
C ALA A 280 6.17 -5.54 8.89
N ILE A 281 7.37 -5.85 9.39
CA ILE A 281 8.59 -5.85 8.60
C ILE A 281 9.24 -7.21 8.65
N TRP A 282 9.64 -7.72 7.49
CA TRP A 282 10.58 -8.83 7.42
C TRP A 282 12.00 -8.28 7.28
N LEU A 283 12.94 -8.90 8.00
CA LEU A 283 14.34 -8.55 8.08
C LEU A 283 15.16 -9.76 7.69
N ARG A 284 16.04 -9.63 6.69
CA ARG A 284 16.83 -10.72 6.13
C ARG A 284 17.84 -11.27 7.12
N HIS A 285 17.99 -12.60 7.16
CA HIS A 285 19.11 -13.26 7.85
C HIS A 285 20.35 -13.24 6.94
N ALA A 286 21.00 -12.09 6.88
CA ALA A 286 22.24 -11.90 6.13
C ALA A 286 23.29 -11.21 7.01
N SER A 287 24.50 -11.74 6.97
CA SER A 287 25.64 -11.11 7.64
C SER A 287 26.28 -10.05 6.73
N ARG A 288 26.72 -8.97 7.33
CA ARG A 288 27.49 -7.91 6.66
C ARG A 288 28.88 -7.77 7.31
N PRO A 289 29.92 -7.41 6.54
CA PRO A 289 31.26 -7.22 7.10
C PRO A 289 31.28 -6.23 8.26
N GLY A 290 32.00 -6.57 9.33
CA GLY A 290 32.21 -5.67 10.49
C GLY A 290 31.05 -5.54 11.48
N ILE A 291 29.86 -6.12 11.22
CA ILE A 291 28.68 -5.95 12.08
C ILE A 291 28.56 -7.04 13.18
N GLY A 292 29.09 -8.23 12.97
CA GLY A 292 29.14 -9.32 13.96
C GLY A 292 27.81 -10.01 14.23
N LYS A 293 26.69 -9.62 13.58
CA LYS A 293 25.37 -10.26 13.67
C LYS A 293 24.56 -10.01 12.39
N PRO A 294 23.57 -10.86 12.07
CA PRO A 294 22.75 -10.69 10.88
C PRO A 294 21.83 -9.46 10.97
N ILE A 295 21.39 -8.94 9.82
CA ILE A 295 20.51 -7.78 9.70
C ILE A 295 19.24 -7.94 10.54
N CYS A 296 18.64 -9.14 10.56
CA CYS A 296 17.42 -9.42 11.32
C CYS A 296 17.60 -9.31 12.85
N ASP A 297 18.82 -9.19 13.36
CA ASP A 297 19.14 -9.04 14.80
C ASP A 297 19.66 -7.64 15.16
N LEU A 298 19.64 -6.70 14.20
CA LEU A 298 20.09 -5.32 14.45
C LEU A 298 19.17 -4.54 15.38
N LEU A 299 17.86 -4.78 15.27
CA LEU A 299 16.86 -4.21 16.19
C LEU A 299 16.68 -5.16 17.39
N GLY A 300 17.66 -5.16 18.30
CA GLY A 300 17.64 -5.98 19.49
C GLY A 300 16.72 -5.45 20.60
N PRO A 301 16.62 -6.15 21.76
CA PRO A 301 15.76 -5.79 22.87
C PRO A 301 15.90 -4.31 23.29
N GLY A 302 14.78 -3.61 23.47
CA GLY A 302 14.73 -2.19 23.85
C GLY A 302 14.96 -1.19 22.72
N SER A 303 15.33 -1.62 21.50
CA SER A 303 15.62 -0.70 20.40
C SER A 303 14.37 -0.30 19.60
N HIS A 304 13.37 -1.19 19.52
CA HIS A 304 12.11 -0.98 18.81
C HIS A 304 10.99 -1.77 19.48
N GLY A 305 9.74 -1.30 19.33
CA GLY A 305 8.60 -1.96 19.98
C GLY A 305 7.26 -1.30 19.64
N THR A 306 6.20 -2.01 19.98
CA THR A 306 4.81 -1.58 19.86
C THR A 306 3.97 -2.30 20.91
N THR A 307 2.91 -1.67 21.38
CA THR A 307 2.01 -2.29 22.37
C THR A 307 1.17 -3.40 21.77
N TYR A 308 0.57 -3.19 20.60
CA TYR A 308 -0.44 -4.09 20.04
C TYR A 308 0.06 -4.94 18.85
N GLY A 309 1.22 -4.65 18.29
CA GLY A 309 1.76 -5.38 17.15
C GLY A 309 1.95 -6.87 17.44
N GLY A 310 1.38 -7.71 16.58
CA GLY A 310 1.43 -9.16 16.75
C GLY A 310 0.56 -9.71 17.89
N ALA A 311 -0.45 -8.96 18.37
CA ALA A 311 -1.42 -9.48 19.33
C ALA A 311 -2.15 -10.73 18.79
N PRO A 312 -2.58 -11.68 19.67
CA PRO A 312 -3.24 -12.92 19.24
C PRO A 312 -4.39 -12.70 18.27
N LEU A 313 -5.26 -11.69 18.52
CA LEU A 313 -6.39 -11.38 17.65
C LEU A 313 -5.92 -10.93 16.26
N THR A 314 -4.91 -10.07 16.20
CA THR A 314 -4.31 -9.61 14.95
C THR A 314 -3.67 -10.78 14.18
N CYS A 315 -2.91 -11.64 14.87
CA CYS A 315 -2.28 -12.80 14.24
C CYS A 315 -3.31 -13.78 13.67
N ALA A 316 -4.40 -14.04 14.37
CA ALA A 316 -5.48 -14.90 13.88
C ALA A 316 -6.15 -14.33 12.62
N ALA A 317 -6.42 -13.02 12.61
CA ALA A 317 -6.99 -12.33 11.44
C ALA A 317 -6.06 -12.43 10.21
N VAL A 318 -4.79 -12.07 10.40
CA VAL A 318 -3.79 -12.09 9.31
C VAL A 318 -3.52 -13.50 8.81
N LYS A 319 -3.39 -14.49 9.72
CA LYS A 319 -3.22 -15.90 9.36
C LYS A 319 -4.37 -16.38 8.46
N ALA A 320 -5.63 -16.06 8.81
CA ALA A 320 -6.80 -16.42 8.02
C ALA A 320 -6.78 -15.78 6.61
N VAL A 321 -6.31 -14.53 6.49
CA VAL A 321 -6.15 -13.86 5.20
C VAL A 321 -5.06 -14.53 4.37
N MET A 322 -3.90 -14.79 4.97
CA MET A 322 -2.76 -15.37 4.26
C MET A 322 -3.04 -16.80 3.79
N GLU A 323 -3.64 -17.61 4.65
CA GLU A 323 -4.04 -18.97 4.28
C GLU A 323 -5.05 -18.97 3.12
N GLU A 324 -6.03 -18.06 3.10
CA GLU A 324 -6.98 -17.94 1.99
C GLU A 324 -6.27 -17.53 0.68
N ILE A 325 -5.33 -16.57 0.75
CA ILE A 325 -4.55 -16.15 -0.42
C ILE A 325 -3.71 -17.30 -0.97
N LEU A 326 -3.04 -18.07 -0.10
CA LEU A 326 -2.18 -19.18 -0.48
C LEU A 326 -2.98 -20.38 -1.01
N GLU A 327 -4.00 -20.82 -0.29
CA GLU A 327 -4.81 -22.00 -0.64
C GLU A 327 -5.62 -21.82 -1.94
N LYS A 328 -6.03 -20.59 -2.23
CA LYS A 328 -6.80 -20.25 -3.44
C LYS A 328 -5.96 -19.71 -4.58
N ASP A 329 -4.65 -19.62 -4.41
CA ASP A 329 -3.75 -18.96 -5.35
C ASP A 329 -4.29 -17.59 -5.82
N LEU A 330 -4.68 -16.76 -4.84
CA LEU A 330 -5.23 -15.43 -5.17
C LEU A 330 -4.18 -14.49 -5.78
N ALA A 331 -2.90 -14.82 -5.68
CA ALA A 331 -1.84 -14.12 -6.40
C ALA A 331 -1.92 -14.41 -7.91
N GLY A 332 -1.97 -15.68 -8.30
CA GLY A 332 -2.17 -16.07 -9.71
C GLY A 332 -3.51 -15.57 -10.26
N HIS A 333 -4.58 -15.62 -9.45
CA HIS A 333 -5.87 -15.03 -9.83
C HIS A 333 -5.77 -13.52 -10.06
N SER A 334 -5.03 -12.80 -9.21
CA SER A 334 -4.78 -11.35 -9.37
C SER A 334 -4.04 -11.04 -10.67
N ALA A 335 -3.06 -11.85 -11.07
CA ALA A 335 -2.39 -11.71 -12.37
C ALA A 335 -3.39 -11.85 -13.53
N ALA A 336 -4.15 -12.94 -13.55
CA ALA A 336 -5.12 -13.24 -14.60
C ALA A 336 -6.22 -12.16 -14.71
N MET A 337 -6.83 -11.79 -13.58
CA MET A 337 -7.88 -10.75 -13.54
C MET A 337 -7.33 -9.36 -13.83
N GLY A 338 -6.06 -9.09 -13.46
CA GLY A 338 -5.36 -7.86 -13.80
C GLY A 338 -5.15 -7.71 -15.32
N ASP A 339 -4.80 -8.77 -16.02
CA ASP A 339 -4.70 -8.76 -17.48
C ASP A 339 -6.08 -8.65 -18.14
N TYR A 340 -7.06 -9.36 -17.60
CA TYR A 340 -8.45 -9.30 -18.06
C TYR A 340 -9.01 -7.87 -17.98
N ILE A 341 -8.92 -7.20 -16.82
CA ILE A 341 -9.45 -5.84 -16.65
C ILE A 341 -8.70 -4.83 -17.52
N LYS A 342 -7.35 -4.90 -17.60
CA LYS A 342 -6.56 -4.01 -18.46
C LYS A 342 -6.95 -4.15 -19.93
N LYS A 343 -7.13 -5.39 -20.41
CA LYS A 343 -7.61 -5.66 -21.77
C LYS A 343 -9.00 -5.06 -22.00
N LYS A 344 -9.96 -5.32 -21.11
CA LYS A 344 -11.33 -4.80 -21.20
C LYS A 344 -11.38 -3.26 -21.22
N LEU A 345 -10.56 -2.62 -20.39
CA LEU A 345 -10.47 -1.15 -20.36
C LEU A 345 -9.91 -0.56 -21.65
N ARG A 346 -8.88 -1.20 -22.24
CA ARG A 346 -8.31 -0.77 -23.53
C ARG A 346 -9.29 -0.99 -24.68
N ASP A 347 -9.98 -2.13 -24.71
CA ASP A 347 -10.97 -2.48 -25.73
C ASP A 347 -12.23 -1.59 -25.65
N ALA A 348 -12.50 -0.99 -24.50
CA ALA A 348 -13.70 -0.16 -24.29
C ALA A 348 -13.65 1.20 -24.94
N ASP A 349 -12.49 1.67 -25.41
CA ASP A 349 -12.27 3.00 -26.03
C ASP A 349 -12.89 4.13 -25.19
N LEU A 350 -12.41 4.26 -23.96
CA LEU A 350 -12.98 5.16 -22.95
C LEU A 350 -12.60 6.62 -23.25
N PRO A 351 -13.58 7.57 -23.25
CA PRO A 351 -13.27 8.99 -23.29
C PRO A 351 -12.28 9.41 -22.19
N PHE A 352 -11.42 10.37 -22.50
CA PHE A 352 -10.44 10.96 -21.58
C PHE A 352 -9.32 10.01 -21.11
N VAL A 353 -9.25 8.76 -21.58
CA VAL A 353 -8.22 7.79 -21.17
C VAL A 353 -7.05 7.82 -22.15
N LYS A 354 -5.84 8.06 -21.63
CA LYS A 354 -4.58 8.04 -22.38
C LYS A 354 -3.86 6.69 -22.30
N ASP A 355 -3.92 6.03 -21.14
CA ASP A 355 -3.23 4.76 -20.91
C ASP A 355 -3.91 3.96 -19.79
N VAL A 356 -3.69 2.65 -19.79
CA VAL A 356 -4.07 1.73 -18.71
C VAL A 356 -2.86 0.91 -18.31
N ARG A 357 -2.37 1.12 -17.08
CA ARG A 357 -1.11 0.54 -16.59
C ARG A 357 -1.26 -0.14 -15.24
N GLY A 358 -0.20 -0.80 -14.79
CA GLY A 358 -0.11 -1.49 -13.50
C GLY A 358 0.11 -2.99 -13.63
N LEU A 359 0.25 -3.66 -12.48
CA LEU A 359 0.51 -5.10 -12.36
C LEU A 359 -0.61 -5.75 -11.55
N GLY A 360 -1.02 -6.95 -11.95
CA GLY A 360 -2.12 -7.67 -11.30
C GLY A 360 -3.35 -6.78 -11.13
N LEU A 361 -3.98 -6.84 -9.97
CA LEU A 361 -5.14 -6.02 -9.58
C LEU A 361 -4.76 -4.68 -8.94
N MET A 362 -3.61 -4.13 -9.27
CA MET A 362 -3.21 -2.75 -8.99
C MET A 362 -3.19 -1.98 -10.30
N VAL A 363 -4.34 -1.47 -10.73
CA VAL A 363 -4.58 -0.91 -12.06
C VAL A 363 -4.81 0.59 -11.98
N GLY A 364 -4.10 1.34 -12.84
CA GLY A 364 -4.25 2.78 -13.03
C GLY A 364 -4.81 3.12 -14.41
N ILE A 365 -5.88 3.89 -14.45
CA ILE A 365 -6.42 4.49 -15.66
C ILE A 365 -5.84 5.91 -15.74
N VAL A 366 -4.89 6.14 -16.65
CA VAL A 366 -4.27 7.44 -16.88
C VAL A 366 -5.20 8.29 -17.73
N ILE A 367 -5.57 9.46 -17.22
CA ILE A 367 -6.53 10.36 -17.87
C ILE A 367 -5.85 11.54 -18.58
N ASP A 368 -6.50 12.04 -19.61
CA ASP A 368 -6.18 13.33 -20.20
C ASP A 368 -6.71 14.45 -19.29
N GLN A 369 -5.81 15.01 -18.48
CA GLN A 369 -6.16 16.08 -17.55
C GLN A 369 -6.77 17.31 -18.22
N ASP A 370 -6.26 17.68 -19.41
CA ASP A 370 -6.71 18.88 -20.10
C ASP A 370 -8.10 18.66 -20.69
N ALA A 371 -8.35 17.48 -21.28
CA ALA A 371 -9.67 17.11 -21.75
C ALA A 371 -10.71 17.05 -20.63
N VAL A 372 -10.35 16.53 -19.45
CA VAL A 372 -11.26 16.49 -18.29
C VAL A 372 -11.48 17.89 -17.71
N LYS A 373 -10.45 18.74 -17.61
CA LYS A 373 -10.58 20.13 -17.13
C LYS A 373 -11.47 20.98 -18.04
N ALA A 374 -11.47 20.71 -19.35
CA ALA A 374 -12.30 21.40 -20.32
C ALA A 374 -13.80 21.08 -20.18
N LEU A 375 -14.18 20.06 -19.41
CA LEU A 375 -15.58 19.77 -19.11
C LEU A 375 -16.15 20.87 -18.20
N SER A 376 -17.23 21.52 -18.61
CA SER A 376 -17.91 22.58 -17.85
C SER A 376 -18.21 22.15 -16.41
N ALA A 377 -18.67 20.89 -16.21
CA ALA A 377 -18.94 20.34 -14.89
C ALA A 377 -17.67 20.13 -14.02
N CYS A 378 -16.50 19.88 -14.64
CA CYS A 378 -15.23 19.80 -13.92
C CYS A 378 -14.77 21.18 -13.47
N GLU A 379 -14.83 22.18 -14.37
CA GLU A 379 -14.48 23.57 -14.08
C GLU A 379 -15.35 24.14 -12.94
N GLU A 380 -16.67 23.98 -13.02
CA GLU A 380 -17.61 24.41 -11.99
C GLU A 380 -17.37 23.73 -10.63
N SER A 381 -16.92 22.48 -10.63
CA SER A 381 -16.64 21.73 -9.38
C SER A 381 -15.40 22.22 -8.63
N GLY A 382 -14.45 22.83 -9.33
CA GLY A 382 -13.13 23.22 -8.78
C GLY A 382 -12.25 22.04 -8.35
N LEU A 383 -12.62 20.80 -8.69
CA LEU A 383 -11.89 19.60 -8.32
C LEU A 383 -10.74 19.28 -9.29
N ALA A 384 -9.70 18.61 -8.78
CA ALA A 384 -8.69 18.04 -9.67
C ALA A 384 -9.32 16.95 -10.58
N PRO A 385 -8.88 16.79 -11.84
CA PRO A 385 -9.49 15.89 -12.82
C PRO A 385 -9.69 14.46 -12.33
N SER A 386 -8.70 13.86 -11.67
CA SER A 386 -8.82 12.50 -11.12
C SER A 386 -9.89 12.41 -10.03
N ILE A 387 -9.98 13.42 -9.16
CA ILE A 387 -10.98 13.47 -8.07
C ILE A 387 -12.38 13.68 -8.67
N PHE A 388 -12.52 14.55 -9.66
CA PHE A 388 -13.79 14.79 -10.36
C PHE A 388 -14.34 13.49 -10.98
N LEU A 389 -13.50 12.74 -11.70
CA LEU A 389 -13.93 11.47 -12.30
C LEU A 389 -14.27 10.41 -11.24
N VAL A 390 -13.48 10.30 -10.16
CA VAL A 390 -13.78 9.42 -9.03
C VAL A 390 -15.11 9.79 -8.40
N GLU A 391 -15.41 11.08 -8.21
CA GLU A 391 -16.70 11.51 -7.66
C GLU A 391 -17.87 11.18 -8.61
N ALA A 392 -17.68 11.33 -9.92
CA ALA A 392 -18.67 10.93 -10.92
C ALA A 392 -18.94 9.41 -10.89
N LEU A 393 -17.89 8.60 -10.77
CA LEU A 393 -18.00 7.14 -10.62
C LEU A 393 -18.70 6.74 -9.30
N ASN A 394 -18.40 7.42 -8.20
CA ASN A 394 -19.09 7.20 -6.93
C ASN A 394 -20.61 7.50 -7.05
N LYS A 395 -20.99 8.57 -7.73
CA LYS A 395 -22.39 8.87 -8.06
C LYS A 395 -23.03 7.78 -8.93
N ALA A 396 -22.25 7.18 -9.83
CA ALA A 396 -22.63 6.01 -10.62
C ALA A 396 -22.57 4.68 -9.84
N LYS A 397 -22.22 4.70 -8.53
CA LYS A 397 -22.13 3.55 -7.62
C LYS A 397 -20.94 2.59 -7.89
N LEU A 398 -19.90 3.07 -8.51
CA LEU A 398 -18.59 2.42 -8.60
C LEU A 398 -17.60 3.20 -7.75
N LEU A 399 -17.13 2.61 -6.65
CA LEU A 399 -16.14 3.22 -5.77
C LEU A 399 -14.74 2.95 -6.32
N THR A 400 -14.01 4.03 -6.59
CA THR A 400 -12.63 4.02 -7.07
C THR A 400 -11.80 5.01 -6.25
N VAL A 401 -10.49 5.08 -6.48
CA VAL A 401 -9.59 5.95 -5.71
C VAL A 401 -8.71 6.77 -6.64
N PRO A 402 -8.54 8.10 -6.43
CA PRO A 402 -7.58 8.87 -7.21
C PRO A 402 -6.14 8.49 -6.81
N ALA A 403 -5.20 8.57 -7.76
CA ALA A 403 -3.77 8.45 -7.51
C ALA A 403 -3.03 9.52 -8.32
N GLY A 404 -2.33 10.42 -7.63
CA GLY A 404 -1.81 11.60 -8.28
C GLY A 404 -2.93 12.52 -8.83
N ALA A 405 -2.56 13.36 -9.80
CA ALA A 405 -3.49 14.31 -10.43
C ALA A 405 -4.24 13.72 -11.63
N ASP A 406 -3.74 12.64 -12.21
CA ASP A 406 -4.06 12.13 -13.54
C ASP A 406 -4.42 10.64 -13.60
N VAL A 407 -4.62 9.99 -12.45
CA VAL A 407 -4.95 8.55 -12.44
C VAL A 407 -6.19 8.26 -11.62
N VAL A 408 -7.11 7.50 -12.19
CA VAL A 408 -8.17 6.78 -11.48
C VAL A 408 -7.68 5.36 -11.22
N ARG A 409 -7.62 4.98 -9.95
CA ARG A 409 -7.02 3.71 -9.49
C ARG A 409 -8.10 2.69 -9.17
N LEU A 410 -7.91 1.46 -9.65
CA LEU A 410 -8.76 0.30 -9.38
C LEU A 410 -7.99 -0.71 -8.54
N LEU A 411 -8.54 -1.07 -7.38
CA LEU A 411 -7.96 -1.94 -6.37
C LEU A 411 -9.02 -2.92 -5.82
N PRO A 412 -9.73 -3.69 -6.67
CA PRO A 412 -10.75 -4.61 -6.20
C PRO A 412 -10.16 -5.68 -5.27
N ALA A 413 -11.01 -6.45 -4.60
CA ALA A 413 -10.56 -7.63 -3.86
C ALA A 413 -9.82 -8.61 -4.77
N LEU A 414 -8.87 -9.38 -4.22
CA LEU A 414 -8.07 -10.35 -5.01
C LEU A 414 -8.91 -11.47 -5.61
N ASN A 415 -10.05 -11.77 -5.01
CA ASN A 415 -11.01 -12.78 -5.46
C ASN A 415 -12.15 -12.20 -6.31
N VAL A 416 -11.96 -11.00 -6.90
CA VAL A 416 -12.93 -10.39 -7.82
C VAL A 416 -13.22 -11.30 -9.01
N SER A 417 -14.48 -11.38 -9.42
CA SER A 417 -14.92 -12.19 -10.57
C SER A 417 -14.87 -11.40 -11.88
N GLU A 418 -14.78 -12.10 -13.02
CA GLU A 418 -14.93 -11.50 -14.35
C GLU A 418 -16.23 -10.71 -14.50
N ALA A 419 -17.34 -11.22 -13.96
CA ALA A 419 -18.64 -10.55 -14.01
C ALA A 419 -18.64 -9.21 -13.25
N GLU A 420 -17.94 -9.11 -12.13
CA GLU A 420 -17.77 -7.86 -11.39
C GLU A 420 -16.85 -6.90 -12.15
N ILE A 421 -15.81 -7.40 -12.81
CA ILE A 421 -14.95 -6.60 -13.69
C ILE A 421 -15.74 -6.07 -14.89
N ASP A 422 -16.51 -6.90 -15.57
CA ASP A 422 -17.37 -6.48 -16.69
C ASP A 422 -18.38 -5.40 -16.26
N THR A 423 -18.95 -5.56 -15.07
CA THR A 423 -19.86 -4.58 -14.48
C THR A 423 -19.12 -3.24 -14.23
N ALA A 424 -17.91 -3.28 -13.65
CA ALA A 424 -17.12 -2.08 -13.39
C ALA A 424 -16.73 -1.35 -14.69
N VAL A 425 -16.28 -2.08 -15.71
CA VAL A 425 -15.93 -1.51 -17.03
C VAL A 425 -17.15 -0.90 -17.71
N PHE A 426 -18.32 -1.55 -17.65
CA PHE A 426 -19.56 -0.98 -18.16
C PHE A 426 -19.95 0.33 -17.44
N MET A 427 -19.81 0.37 -16.10
CA MET A 427 -20.10 1.58 -15.33
C MET A 427 -19.13 2.71 -15.64
N LEU A 428 -17.82 2.40 -15.78
CA LEU A 428 -16.79 3.35 -16.21
C LEU A 428 -17.15 3.93 -17.58
N LYS A 429 -17.39 3.07 -18.58
CA LYS A 429 -17.73 3.48 -19.94
C LYS A 429 -18.95 4.39 -19.97
N THR A 430 -20.05 3.93 -19.38
CA THR A 430 -21.31 4.68 -19.35
C THR A 430 -21.14 6.06 -18.68
N THR A 431 -20.33 6.14 -17.61
CA THR A 431 -20.10 7.39 -16.89
C THR A 431 -19.27 8.36 -17.73
N PHE A 432 -18.18 7.89 -18.34
CA PHE A 432 -17.29 8.74 -19.13
C PHE A 432 -17.96 9.20 -20.43
N GLU A 433 -18.71 8.32 -21.11
CA GLU A 433 -19.49 8.70 -22.29
C GLU A 433 -20.56 9.77 -21.97
N LYS A 434 -21.26 9.65 -20.84
CA LYS A 434 -22.20 10.68 -20.38
C LYS A 434 -21.54 12.02 -20.11
N LEU A 435 -20.36 12.01 -19.48
CA LEU A 435 -19.61 13.24 -19.24
C LEU A 435 -19.14 13.88 -20.56
N ALA A 436 -18.67 13.07 -21.51
CA ALA A 436 -18.26 13.55 -22.83
C ALA A 436 -19.43 14.12 -23.64
N ALA A 437 -20.62 13.53 -23.54
CA ALA A 437 -21.82 13.97 -24.27
C ALA A 437 -22.50 15.21 -23.64
N ALA A 438 -22.22 15.50 -22.37
CA ALA A 438 -22.81 16.65 -21.66
C ALA A 438 -22.02 17.96 -21.85
N ASN A 439 -20.89 17.93 -22.55
CA ASN A 439 -20.01 19.06 -22.85
C ASN A 439 -20.27 19.53 -24.30
#